data_310d1a3e09e19bda0ae92f348a973619
#
_entry.id   310d1a3e09e19bda0ae92f348a973619
#
_cell.length_a   1.000
_cell.length_b   1.000
_cell.length_c   1.000
_cell.angle_alpha   90.00
_cell.angle_beta   90.00
_cell.angle_gamma   90.00
#
_symmetry.space_group_name_H-M   'P 1'
#
loop_
_entity.id
_entity.type
_entity.pdbx_description
1 polymer ?
#
loop_
_entity_poly.entity_id
_entity_poly.type
_entity_poly.pdbx_seq_one_letter_code
_entity_poly.pdbx_strand_id
1 'polypeptide(L)'
;MKARLAAVATAMTVALLATSAMAADFVVDAEKAHASINFRIKHLGFSWLTGRFDKFSGNFTFDDKNPDASKVKIEIDTTSVDTNLAERDKHLRGADLLDTDMFPTAIFESTSVKSSTPDKAVITGQLTLHGVTKEVAIDAERIGGGADPWGGYREGFTGTTKITLADFGIVRNLGPASKEVELTLNIEGVRK
;
A
#
# COMPACT_ATOMS: atom_id res chain seq x y z
N MET A 1 35.36 44.54 -59.91
CA MET A 1 34.46 43.42 -59.64
C MET A 1 34.70 42.91 -58.22
N LYS A 2 33.75 43.14 -57.26
CA LYS A 2 33.89 42.70 -55.90
C LYS A 2 32.91 41.53 -55.69
N ALA A 3 33.41 40.32 -55.49
CA ALA A 3 32.62 39.14 -55.16
C ALA A 3 32.24 39.17 -53.65
N ARG A 4 30.96 39.08 -53.37
CA ARG A 4 30.44 38.93 -52.00
C ARG A 4 30.22 37.42 -51.74
N LEU A 5 30.99 36.85 -50.83
CA LEU A 5 30.69 35.52 -50.28
C LEU A 5 29.53 35.66 -49.25
N ALA A 6 28.45 34.93 -49.50
CA ALA A 6 27.37 34.75 -48.54
C ALA A 6 27.66 33.48 -47.70
N ALA A 7 27.82 33.67 -46.40
CA ALA A 7 27.94 32.54 -45.45
C ALA A 7 26.51 32.07 -45.06
N VAL A 8 26.20 30.83 -45.41
CA VAL A 8 24.95 30.16 -44.95
C VAL A 8 25.25 29.50 -43.61
N ALA A 9 24.66 30.05 -42.53
CA ALA A 9 24.70 29.43 -41.20
C ALA A 9 23.57 28.41 -41.09
N THR A 10 23.91 27.13 -41.09
CA THR A 10 22.96 26.04 -40.85
C THR A 10 22.75 25.90 -39.33
N ALA A 11 21.61 26.32 -38.84
CA ALA A 11 21.21 26.11 -37.43
C ALA A 11 20.75 24.65 -37.25
N MET A 12 21.57 23.89 -36.55
CA MET A 12 21.25 22.49 -36.18
C MET A 12 20.36 22.50 -34.94
N THR A 13 19.06 22.29 -35.11
CA THR A 13 18.10 22.17 -34.03
C THR A 13 18.23 20.79 -33.40
N VAL A 14 18.85 20.70 -32.20
CA VAL A 14 18.88 19.47 -31.42
C VAL A 14 17.52 19.34 -30.73
N ALA A 15 16.69 18.45 -31.24
CA ALA A 15 15.44 18.05 -30.52
C ALA A 15 15.82 17.19 -29.32
N LEU A 16 15.73 17.75 -28.11
CA LEU A 16 15.77 16.96 -26.89
C LEU A 16 14.49 16.09 -26.85
N LEU A 17 14.63 14.82 -27.14
CA LEU A 17 13.62 13.82 -26.82
C LEU A 17 13.57 13.69 -25.29
N ALA A 18 12.59 14.35 -24.66
CA ALA A 18 12.26 14.11 -23.28
C ALA A 18 11.71 12.67 -23.17
N THR A 19 12.54 11.73 -22.74
CA THR A 19 12.07 10.41 -22.33
C THR A 19 11.21 10.60 -21.09
N SER A 20 9.89 10.48 -21.24
CA SER A 20 8.99 10.39 -20.09
C SER A 20 9.46 9.19 -19.28
N ALA A 21 9.97 9.42 -18.08
CA ALA A 21 10.19 8.35 -17.11
C ALA A 21 8.80 7.76 -16.84
N MET A 22 8.59 6.52 -17.25
CA MET A 22 7.35 5.80 -16.90
C MET A 22 7.49 5.27 -15.49
N ALA A 23 6.38 5.35 -14.72
CA ALA A 23 6.30 4.72 -13.41
C ALA A 23 6.70 3.25 -13.54
N ALA A 24 7.53 2.78 -12.61
CA ALA A 24 7.95 1.39 -12.60
C ALA A 24 6.92 0.53 -11.87
N ASP A 25 6.70 -0.69 -12.36
CA ASP A 25 5.83 -1.69 -11.76
C ASP A 25 6.58 -2.55 -10.77
N PHE A 26 5.96 -2.79 -9.60
CA PHE A 26 6.49 -3.62 -8.54
C PHE A 26 5.48 -4.68 -8.12
N VAL A 27 5.98 -5.85 -7.74
CA VAL A 27 5.22 -6.90 -7.04
C VAL A 27 5.63 -6.90 -5.58
N VAL A 28 4.66 -6.93 -4.68
CA VAL A 28 4.89 -6.99 -3.23
C VAL A 28 5.57 -8.31 -2.87
N ASP A 29 6.68 -8.24 -2.13
CA ASP A 29 7.49 -9.41 -1.71
C ASP A 29 6.95 -10.00 -0.39
N ALA A 30 5.70 -10.48 -0.44
CA ALA A 30 5.03 -11.07 0.72
C ALA A 30 5.54 -12.49 1.03
N GLU A 31 5.85 -13.29 0.01
CA GLU A 31 6.27 -14.69 0.17
C GLU A 31 7.59 -14.86 0.93
N LYS A 32 8.49 -13.89 0.80
CA LYS A 32 9.78 -13.88 1.51
C LYS A 32 9.75 -13.11 2.83
N ALA A 33 8.53 -12.72 3.28
CA ALA A 33 8.31 -11.98 4.51
C ALA A 33 9.03 -10.62 4.58
N HIS A 34 9.30 -9.97 3.43
CA HIS A 34 9.81 -8.60 3.38
C HIS A 34 8.68 -7.56 3.37
N ALA A 35 7.43 -8.00 3.40
CA ALA A 35 6.26 -7.16 3.58
C ALA A 35 5.40 -7.70 4.72
N SER A 36 4.62 -6.84 5.38
CA SER A 36 3.72 -7.22 6.46
C SER A 36 2.52 -6.30 6.56
N ILE A 37 1.38 -6.88 6.96
CA ILE A 37 0.13 -6.17 7.29
C ILE A 37 -0.22 -6.52 8.74
N ASN A 38 0.06 -5.58 9.64
CA ASN A 38 -0.15 -5.74 11.06
C ASN A 38 -1.31 -4.88 11.53
N PHE A 39 -1.96 -5.31 12.59
CA PHE A 39 -3.02 -4.54 13.23
C PHE A 39 -2.89 -4.57 14.75
N ARG A 40 -3.50 -3.57 15.39
CA ARG A 40 -3.69 -3.57 16.83
C ARG A 40 -5.06 -3.00 17.19
N ILE A 41 -5.62 -3.53 18.26
CA ILE A 41 -6.90 -3.07 18.85
C ILE A 41 -6.75 -2.98 20.36
N LYS A 42 -7.43 -2.03 20.99
CA LYS A 42 -7.44 -1.96 22.46
C LYS A 42 -8.24 -3.11 23.05
N HIS A 43 -7.63 -3.84 23.98
CA HIS A 43 -8.32 -4.87 24.77
C HIS A 43 -8.92 -4.24 26.02
N LEU A 44 -10.23 -3.98 26.02
CA LEU A 44 -11.00 -3.39 27.12
C LEU A 44 -10.41 -2.08 27.70
N GLY A 45 -9.49 -1.44 26.96
CA GLY A 45 -8.80 -0.23 27.42
C GLY A 45 -7.53 -0.49 28.27
N PHE A 46 -7.21 -1.75 28.60
CA PHE A 46 -6.06 -2.08 29.46
C PHE A 46 -4.76 -2.27 28.71
N SER A 47 -4.82 -2.83 27.51
CA SER A 47 -3.64 -3.18 26.72
C SER A 47 -3.93 -3.10 25.22
N TRP A 48 -2.89 -3.27 24.43
CA TRP A 48 -3.01 -3.51 23.00
C TRP A 48 -2.95 -5.00 22.71
N LEU A 49 -3.95 -5.49 21.99
CA LEU A 49 -3.93 -6.77 21.33
C LEU A 49 -3.42 -6.53 19.90
N THR A 50 -2.39 -7.27 19.51
CA THR A 50 -1.78 -7.19 18.17
C THR A 50 -2.07 -8.45 17.39
N GLY A 51 -2.08 -8.31 16.07
CA GLY A 51 -2.18 -9.42 15.12
C GLY A 51 -1.71 -8.99 13.75
N ARG A 52 -1.78 -9.90 12.81
CA ARG A 52 -1.38 -9.71 11.41
C ARG A 52 -2.21 -10.59 10.49
N PHE A 53 -2.04 -10.36 9.20
CA PHE A 53 -2.45 -11.30 8.16
C PHE A 53 -1.20 -11.93 7.55
N ASP A 54 -1.10 -13.25 7.59
CA ASP A 54 0.07 -13.98 7.12
C ASP A 54 0.12 -14.12 5.59
N LYS A 55 -1.03 -14.00 4.93
CA LYS A 55 -1.15 -14.17 3.48
C LYS A 55 -1.80 -12.96 2.84
N PHE A 56 -1.08 -12.34 1.95
CA PHE A 56 -1.55 -11.25 1.11
C PHE A 56 -0.68 -11.18 -0.15
N SER A 57 -1.16 -10.48 -1.14
CA SER A 57 -0.43 -10.19 -2.37
C SER A 57 -0.74 -8.78 -2.83
N GLY A 58 0.04 -8.27 -3.77
CA GLY A 58 -0.24 -6.97 -4.33
C GLY A 58 0.79 -6.50 -5.33
N ASN A 59 0.49 -5.34 -5.88
CA ASN A 59 1.38 -4.63 -6.78
C ASN A 59 1.21 -3.13 -6.58
N PHE A 60 2.23 -2.39 -6.96
CA PHE A 60 2.18 -0.94 -7.01
C PHE A 60 3.02 -0.41 -8.17
N THR A 61 2.69 0.80 -8.61
CA THR A 61 3.53 1.59 -9.51
C THR A 61 4.13 2.74 -8.75
N PHE A 62 5.38 3.07 -9.04
CA PHE A 62 6.06 4.20 -8.41
C PHE A 62 6.97 4.92 -9.41
N ASP A 63 6.92 6.26 -9.36
CA ASP A 63 7.82 7.16 -10.07
C ASP A 63 8.33 8.21 -9.07
N ASP A 64 9.62 8.23 -8.79
CA ASP A 64 10.25 9.16 -7.85
C ASP A 64 10.14 10.63 -8.29
N LYS A 65 9.93 10.88 -9.60
CA LYS A 65 9.75 12.22 -10.18
C LYS A 65 8.29 12.68 -10.16
N ASN A 66 7.35 11.73 -10.08
CA ASN A 66 5.92 12.01 -10.02
C ASN A 66 5.21 11.02 -9.09
N PRO A 67 5.49 11.08 -7.76
CA PRO A 67 4.92 10.14 -6.80
C PRO A 67 3.39 10.18 -6.74
N ASP A 68 2.77 11.30 -7.10
CA ASP A 68 1.29 11.43 -7.13
C ASP A 68 0.63 10.58 -8.24
N ALA A 69 1.40 10.12 -9.25
CA ALA A 69 0.91 9.19 -10.26
C ALA A 69 0.95 7.72 -9.81
N SER A 70 1.48 7.45 -8.63
CA SER A 70 1.57 6.10 -8.07
C SER A 70 0.21 5.46 -7.84
N LYS A 71 0.17 4.14 -7.95
CA LYS A 71 -1.01 3.32 -7.67
C LYS A 71 -0.61 2.13 -6.83
N VAL A 72 -1.53 1.65 -5.99
CA VAL A 72 -1.32 0.44 -5.21
C VAL A 72 -2.61 -0.37 -5.15
N LYS A 73 -2.46 -1.69 -5.26
CA LYS A 73 -3.52 -2.66 -5.02
C LYS A 73 -2.98 -3.79 -4.16
N ILE A 74 -3.67 -4.07 -3.06
CA ILE A 74 -3.35 -5.15 -2.12
C ILE A 74 -4.58 -6.02 -1.95
N GLU A 75 -4.36 -7.33 -1.98
CA GLU A 75 -5.36 -8.36 -1.69
C GLU A 75 -4.90 -9.17 -0.49
N ILE A 76 -5.76 -9.32 0.52
CA ILE A 76 -5.46 -9.94 1.80
C ILE A 76 -6.35 -11.16 1.96
N ASP A 77 -5.77 -12.32 2.23
CA ASP A 77 -6.48 -13.52 2.68
C ASP A 77 -6.89 -13.33 4.16
N THR A 78 -8.17 -13.03 4.41
CA THR A 78 -8.69 -12.79 5.76
C THR A 78 -8.67 -14.05 6.62
N THR A 79 -8.63 -15.25 6.01
CA THR A 79 -8.51 -16.52 6.74
C THR A 79 -7.16 -16.68 7.43
N SER A 80 -6.15 -15.92 6.96
CA SER A 80 -4.77 -15.96 7.46
C SER A 80 -4.53 -15.07 8.69
N VAL A 81 -5.59 -14.57 9.32
CA VAL A 81 -5.47 -13.79 10.56
C VAL A 81 -4.77 -14.59 11.65
N ASP A 82 -3.73 -13.99 12.24
CA ASP A 82 -2.91 -14.55 13.30
C ASP A 82 -2.69 -13.53 14.41
N THR A 83 -3.02 -13.91 15.64
CA THR A 83 -2.82 -13.10 16.85
C THR A 83 -1.98 -13.84 17.88
N ASN A 84 -1.30 -14.92 17.48
CA ASN A 84 -0.52 -15.82 18.32
C ASN A 84 -1.37 -16.55 19.38
N LEU A 85 -2.69 -16.75 19.11
CA LEU A 85 -3.59 -17.56 19.94
C LEU A 85 -4.67 -18.18 19.05
N ALA A 86 -4.54 -19.47 18.76
CA ALA A 86 -5.38 -20.20 17.81
C ALA A 86 -6.89 -20.11 18.11
N GLU A 87 -7.28 -20.11 19.38
CA GLU A 87 -8.69 -19.99 19.80
C GLU A 87 -9.26 -18.61 19.45
N ARG A 88 -8.47 -17.55 19.64
CA ARG A 88 -8.87 -16.19 19.27
C ARG A 88 -8.90 -16.03 17.75
N ASP A 89 -7.95 -16.59 17.04
CA ASP A 89 -7.91 -16.53 15.57
C ASP A 89 -9.11 -17.27 14.97
N LYS A 90 -9.51 -18.40 15.55
CA LYS A 90 -10.76 -19.09 15.18
C LYS A 90 -11.99 -18.19 15.42
N HIS A 91 -12.04 -17.48 16.55
CA HIS A 91 -13.15 -16.55 16.83
C HIS A 91 -13.14 -15.36 15.87
N LEU A 92 -11.96 -14.80 15.57
CA LEU A 92 -11.84 -13.69 14.61
C LEU A 92 -12.35 -14.07 13.21
N ARG A 93 -12.18 -15.33 12.79
CA ARG A 93 -12.71 -15.83 11.51
C ARG A 93 -14.22 -16.06 11.51
N GLY A 94 -14.86 -16.09 12.69
CA GLY A 94 -16.29 -16.37 12.84
C GLY A 94 -17.20 -15.30 12.25
N ALA A 95 -18.46 -15.68 12.03
CA ALA A 95 -19.50 -14.89 11.37
C ALA A 95 -19.85 -13.58 12.09
N ASP A 96 -19.51 -13.41 13.35
CA ASP A 96 -19.76 -12.20 14.13
C ASP A 96 -18.59 -11.20 14.10
N LEU A 97 -17.49 -11.54 13.41
CA LEU A 97 -16.31 -10.70 13.24
C LEU A 97 -15.88 -10.59 11.76
N LEU A 98 -14.90 -11.36 11.31
CA LEU A 98 -14.42 -11.26 9.90
C LEU A 98 -15.29 -12.05 8.93
N ASP A 99 -16.05 -13.05 9.40
CA ASP A 99 -16.88 -13.94 8.60
C ASP A 99 -16.14 -14.46 7.36
N THR A 100 -14.99 -15.08 7.60
CA THR A 100 -14.07 -15.44 6.52
C THR A 100 -14.61 -16.53 5.59
N ASP A 101 -15.65 -17.25 5.99
CA ASP A 101 -16.35 -18.22 5.14
C ASP A 101 -17.13 -17.51 4.02
N MET A 102 -17.70 -16.33 4.32
CA MET A 102 -18.43 -15.50 3.36
C MET A 102 -17.52 -14.47 2.70
N PHE A 103 -16.52 -13.95 3.43
CA PHE A 103 -15.65 -12.85 3.00
C PHE A 103 -14.16 -13.24 3.17
N PRO A 104 -13.68 -14.23 2.42
CA PRO A 104 -12.31 -14.75 2.57
C PRO A 104 -11.22 -13.74 2.17
N THR A 105 -11.61 -12.64 1.51
CA THR A 105 -10.66 -11.68 0.93
C THR A 105 -11.04 -10.26 1.32
N ALA A 106 -10.06 -9.46 1.73
CA ALA A 106 -10.15 -8.01 1.79
C ALA A 106 -9.26 -7.39 0.69
N ILE A 107 -9.71 -6.26 0.10
CA ILE A 107 -9.02 -5.62 -1.02
C ILE A 107 -8.90 -4.13 -0.75
N PHE A 108 -7.69 -3.59 -0.89
CA PHE A 108 -7.46 -2.15 -0.97
C PHE A 108 -6.99 -1.77 -2.37
N GLU A 109 -7.61 -0.76 -2.97
CA GLU A 109 -7.21 -0.19 -4.25
C GLU A 109 -7.17 1.34 -4.16
N SER A 110 -5.99 1.93 -4.43
CA SER A 110 -5.82 3.38 -4.35
C SER A 110 -6.62 4.10 -5.44
N THR A 111 -7.21 5.23 -5.07
CA THR A 111 -7.88 6.17 -5.98
C THR A 111 -7.06 7.42 -6.21
N SER A 112 -6.26 7.82 -5.22
CA SER A 112 -5.34 8.95 -5.35
C SER A 112 -4.16 8.83 -4.41
N VAL A 113 -3.05 9.48 -4.78
CA VAL A 113 -1.87 9.68 -3.94
C VAL A 113 -1.61 11.18 -3.91
N LYS A 114 -1.34 11.74 -2.73
CA LYS A 114 -0.99 13.15 -2.54
C LYS A 114 0.27 13.22 -1.70
N SER A 115 1.38 13.56 -2.35
CA SER A 115 2.67 13.74 -1.69
C SER A 115 2.71 15.09 -0.96
N SER A 116 3.21 15.06 0.26
CA SER A 116 3.50 16.27 1.05
C SER A 116 5.00 16.59 1.06
N THR A 117 5.84 15.57 0.90
CA THR A 117 7.29 15.67 0.71
C THR A 117 7.71 14.57 -0.27
N PRO A 118 8.98 14.50 -0.73
CA PRO A 118 9.45 13.42 -1.58
C PRO A 118 9.22 12.01 -0.99
N ASP A 119 9.21 11.90 0.35
CA ASP A 119 9.12 10.61 1.04
C ASP A 119 7.79 10.40 1.79
N LYS A 120 6.88 11.41 1.82
CA LYS A 120 5.61 11.29 2.56
C LYS A 120 4.42 11.63 1.68
N ALA A 121 3.40 10.77 1.75
CA ALA A 121 2.17 10.93 1.01
C ALA A 121 0.95 10.45 1.82
N VAL A 122 -0.22 10.95 1.44
CA VAL A 122 -1.49 10.35 1.81
C VAL A 122 -2.01 9.56 0.61
N ILE A 123 -2.22 8.26 0.81
CA ILE A 123 -2.81 7.36 -0.18
C ILE A 123 -4.29 7.18 0.17
N THR A 124 -5.18 7.70 -0.66
CA THR A 124 -6.63 7.48 -0.52
C THR A 124 -7.04 6.35 -1.44
N GLY A 125 -7.90 5.46 -0.95
CA GLY A 125 -8.35 4.31 -1.72
C GLY A 125 -9.62 3.67 -1.17
N GLN A 126 -10.14 2.69 -1.91
CA GLN A 126 -11.29 1.91 -1.51
C GLN A 126 -10.82 0.63 -0.81
N LEU A 127 -11.22 0.46 0.44
CA LEU A 127 -11.04 -0.79 1.19
C LEU A 127 -12.36 -1.56 1.18
N THR A 128 -12.34 -2.76 0.62
CA THR A 128 -13.42 -3.73 0.77
C THR A 128 -13.03 -4.71 1.87
N LEU A 129 -13.79 -4.74 2.95
CA LEU A 129 -13.62 -5.65 4.09
C LEU A 129 -14.99 -6.12 4.54
N HIS A 130 -15.13 -7.41 4.85
CA HIS A 130 -16.40 -7.97 5.30
C HIS A 130 -17.58 -7.65 4.36
N GLY A 131 -17.33 -7.66 3.04
CA GLY A 131 -18.29 -7.33 1.99
C GLY A 131 -18.67 -5.86 1.85
N VAL A 132 -18.14 -4.97 2.68
CA VAL A 132 -18.43 -3.52 2.66
C VAL A 132 -17.22 -2.76 2.13
N THR A 133 -17.47 -1.83 1.19
CA THR A 133 -16.43 -0.97 0.62
C THR A 133 -16.53 0.44 1.21
N LYS A 134 -15.42 0.96 1.69
CA LYS A 134 -15.28 2.32 2.24
C LYS A 134 -14.00 2.97 1.76
N GLU A 135 -14.04 4.29 1.65
CA GLU A 135 -12.85 5.08 1.43
C GLU A 135 -12.00 5.12 2.70
N VAL A 136 -10.70 4.86 2.56
CA VAL A 136 -9.71 4.87 3.63
C VAL A 136 -8.51 5.69 3.17
N ALA A 137 -7.95 6.50 4.07
CA ALA A 137 -6.71 7.22 3.85
C ALA A 137 -5.59 6.53 4.65
N ILE A 138 -4.44 6.35 4.00
CA ILE A 138 -3.23 5.76 4.57
C ILE A 138 -2.14 6.84 4.58
N ASP A 139 -1.62 7.17 5.75
CA ASP A 139 -0.41 7.98 5.88
C ASP A 139 0.79 7.10 5.53
N ALA A 140 1.45 7.38 4.42
CA ALA A 140 2.53 6.58 3.85
C ALA A 140 3.86 7.34 3.88
N GLU A 141 4.94 6.59 4.13
CA GLU A 141 6.31 7.09 4.08
C GLU A 141 7.19 6.11 3.28
N ARG A 142 7.97 6.64 2.34
CA ARG A 142 8.98 5.91 1.61
C ARG A 142 10.18 5.66 2.53
N ILE A 143 10.58 4.39 2.66
CA ILE A 143 11.76 3.99 3.42
C ILE A 143 13.01 4.11 2.55
N GLY A 144 12.92 3.67 1.30
CA GLY A 144 14.00 3.74 0.33
C GLY A 144 13.81 2.79 -0.83
N GLY A 145 14.72 2.88 -1.81
CA GLY A 145 14.75 1.99 -2.97
C GLY A 145 16.13 1.93 -3.60
N GLY A 146 16.39 0.87 -4.35
CA GLY A 146 17.68 0.69 -5.01
C GLY A 146 17.87 -0.70 -5.61
N ALA A 147 19.02 -0.90 -6.25
CA ALA A 147 19.44 -2.20 -6.74
C ALA A 147 19.71 -3.15 -5.57
N ASP A 148 19.17 -4.36 -5.63
CA ASP A 148 19.40 -5.39 -4.64
C ASP A 148 20.64 -6.27 -5.00
N PRO A 149 21.20 -7.03 -4.03
CA PRO A 149 22.37 -7.86 -4.27
C PRO A 149 22.14 -9.03 -5.25
N TRP A 150 20.90 -9.31 -5.63
CA TRP A 150 20.53 -10.41 -6.52
C TRP A 150 20.25 -9.95 -7.96
N GLY A 151 20.52 -8.67 -8.26
CA GLY A 151 20.37 -8.11 -9.61
C GLY A 151 18.97 -7.56 -9.92
N GLY A 152 18.11 -7.45 -8.90
CA GLY A 152 16.82 -6.79 -8.98
C GLY A 152 16.87 -5.33 -8.52
N TYR A 153 15.69 -4.74 -8.41
CA TYR A 153 15.49 -3.40 -7.85
C TYR A 153 14.31 -3.44 -6.90
N ARG A 154 14.44 -2.82 -5.73
CA ARG A 154 13.42 -2.81 -4.68
C ARG A 154 13.00 -1.40 -4.32
N GLU A 155 11.74 -1.27 -3.90
CA GLU A 155 11.19 -0.08 -3.27
C GLU A 155 10.45 -0.47 -1.99
N GLY A 156 10.66 0.29 -0.92
CA GLY A 156 10.09 0.05 0.39
C GLY A 156 9.31 1.24 0.94
N PHE A 157 8.14 0.94 1.51
CA PHE A 157 7.24 1.91 2.11
C PHE A 157 6.72 1.40 3.45
N THR A 158 6.42 2.32 4.37
CA THR A 158 5.59 2.05 5.52
C THR A 158 4.31 2.88 5.44
N GLY A 159 3.25 2.41 6.07
CA GLY A 159 1.97 3.12 6.11
C GLY A 159 1.21 2.85 7.38
N THR A 160 0.40 3.80 7.80
CA THR A 160 -0.50 3.66 8.94
C THR A 160 -1.89 4.17 8.60
N THR A 161 -2.90 3.50 9.12
CA THR A 161 -4.28 3.96 9.03
C THR A 161 -5.08 3.43 10.21
N LYS A 162 -6.29 3.97 10.38
CA LYS A 162 -7.25 3.55 11.39
C LYS A 162 -8.60 3.34 10.72
N ILE A 163 -9.25 2.23 11.05
CA ILE A 163 -10.60 1.92 10.58
C ILE A 163 -11.54 1.69 11.76
N THR A 164 -12.81 2.05 11.60
CA THR A 164 -13.88 1.74 12.54
C THR A 164 -14.56 0.45 12.11
N LEU A 165 -14.59 -0.55 12.97
CA LEU A 165 -15.15 -1.88 12.65
C LEU A 165 -16.60 -1.81 12.18
N ALA A 166 -17.42 -0.98 12.83
CA ALA A 166 -18.84 -0.81 12.49
C ALA A 166 -19.07 -0.25 11.07
N ASP A 167 -18.12 0.52 10.52
CA ASP A 167 -18.20 1.04 9.15
C ASP A 167 -18.16 -0.08 8.10
N PHE A 168 -17.59 -1.23 8.49
CA PHE A 168 -17.50 -2.44 7.66
C PHE A 168 -18.52 -3.51 8.06
N GLY A 169 -19.55 -3.14 8.83
CA GLY A 169 -20.59 -4.09 9.25
C GLY A 169 -20.17 -5.03 10.39
N ILE A 170 -18.98 -4.88 10.94
CA ILE A 170 -18.50 -5.66 12.10
C ILE A 170 -19.02 -4.99 13.38
N VAL A 171 -20.19 -5.40 13.82
CA VAL A 171 -20.93 -4.73 14.92
C VAL A 171 -20.86 -5.47 16.26
N ARG A 172 -20.06 -6.54 16.34
CA ARG A 172 -19.82 -7.27 17.59
C ARG A 172 -19.38 -6.30 18.69
N ASN A 173 -20.04 -6.33 19.83
CA ASN A 173 -19.66 -5.51 20.98
C ASN A 173 -18.40 -6.08 21.65
N LEU A 174 -17.26 -5.46 21.35
CA LEU A 174 -15.96 -5.77 21.97
C LEU A 174 -15.61 -4.82 23.12
N GLY A 175 -16.58 -3.99 23.53
CA GLY A 175 -16.40 -2.95 24.54
C GLY A 175 -16.11 -1.57 23.92
N PRO A 176 -16.29 -0.49 24.70
CA PRO A 176 -16.25 0.89 24.18
C PRO A 176 -14.86 1.31 23.67
N ALA A 177 -13.79 0.69 24.19
CA ALA A 177 -12.41 0.99 23.78
C ALA A 177 -11.96 0.24 22.52
N SER A 178 -12.73 -0.76 22.06
CA SER A 178 -12.33 -1.69 20.98
C SER A 178 -13.13 -1.48 19.69
N LYS A 179 -13.46 -0.24 19.37
CA LYS A 179 -14.25 0.11 18.18
C LYS A 179 -13.40 0.33 16.93
N GLU A 180 -12.16 0.71 17.13
CA GLU A 180 -11.22 1.08 16.07
C GLU A 180 -10.04 0.11 16.05
N VAL A 181 -9.60 -0.20 14.85
CA VAL A 181 -8.40 -0.98 14.58
C VAL A 181 -7.37 -0.08 13.92
N GLU A 182 -6.18 -0.04 14.46
CA GLU A 182 -5.03 0.62 13.85
C GLU A 182 -4.24 -0.40 13.03
N LEU A 183 -3.95 -0.04 11.77
CA LEU A 183 -3.19 -0.84 10.83
C LEU A 183 -1.80 -0.24 10.66
N THR A 184 -0.78 -1.10 10.63
CA THR A 184 0.59 -0.75 10.28
C THR A 184 1.04 -1.64 9.14
N LEU A 185 1.44 -1.02 8.05
CA LEU A 185 1.80 -1.66 6.80
C LEU A 185 3.29 -1.45 6.57
N ASN A 186 4.02 -2.52 6.22
CA ASN A 186 5.37 -2.44 5.68
C ASN A 186 5.34 -3.17 4.35
N ILE A 187 5.61 -2.46 3.29
CA ILE A 187 5.48 -2.97 1.93
C ILE A 187 6.81 -2.80 1.22
N GLU A 188 7.45 -3.92 0.92
CA GLU A 188 8.59 -3.98 0.02
C GLU A 188 8.15 -4.64 -1.27
N GLY A 189 8.52 -4.05 -2.40
CA GLY A 189 8.23 -4.58 -3.73
C GLY A 189 9.48 -4.78 -4.55
N VAL A 190 9.44 -5.80 -5.40
CA VAL A 190 10.47 -6.09 -6.41
C VAL A 190 9.97 -5.59 -7.76
N ARG A 191 10.81 -4.84 -8.46
CA ARG A 191 10.50 -4.35 -9.81
C ARG A 191 10.34 -5.52 -10.77
N LYS A 192 9.31 -5.42 -11.65
CA LYS A 192 9.09 -6.34 -12.76
C LYS A 192 10.10 -6.14 -13.88
#